data_a5967aec50aa1911e4b39bc4107ed4a8
#
_entry.id   a5967aec50aa1911e4b39bc4107ed4a8
#
_cell.length_a   1.000
_cell.length_b   1.000
_cell.length_c   1.000
_cell.angle_alpha   90.00
_cell.angle_beta   90.00
_cell.angle_gamma   90.00
#
_symmetry.space_group_name_H-M   'P 1'
#
loop_
_entity.id
_entity.type
_entity.pdbx_description
1 polymer ?
#
loop_
_entity_poly.entity_id
_entity_poly.type
_entity_poly.pdbx_seq_one_letter_code
_entity_poly.pdbx_strand_id
1 'polypeptide(L)'
;MNNNEGIPSRCWCGKGIVTYVSKTEENPYRRFFRCEIGKQRKKENHLFKWVDDALFDEIQRIDEHQTRIAEEIEDLRSSMKKTVEEEVMKHKNSIDVGCLGSILTVLCLWSKRD
;
A
#
# COMPACT_ATOMS: atom_id res chain seq x y z
N MET A 1 7.66 -12.84 10.07
CA MET A 1 6.38 -12.82 9.38
C MET A 1 5.46 -13.88 9.92
N ASN A 2 4.32 -13.51 10.46
CA ASN A 2 3.38 -14.45 11.05
C ASN A 2 2.58 -15.14 9.94
N ASN A 3 2.85 -16.42 9.69
CA ASN A 3 2.17 -17.18 8.63
C ASN A 3 0.67 -17.37 8.88
N ASN A 4 0.17 -16.90 10.02
CA ASN A 4 -1.25 -16.98 10.37
C ASN A 4 -2.07 -15.76 9.90
N GLU A 5 -1.43 -14.73 9.38
CA GLU A 5 -2.12 -13.56 8.86
C GLU A 5 -2.37 -13.73 7.36
N GLY A 6 -3.64 -13.62 6.96
CA GLY A 6 -4.01 -13.75 5.56
C GLY A 6 -3.94 -15.19 5.06
N ILE A 7 -3.54 -15.34 3.80
CA ILE A 7 -3.42 -16.66 3.17
C ILE A 7 -2.08 -17.28 3.60
N PRO A 8 -2.10 -18.45 4.27
CA PRO A 8 -0.86 -19.06 4.74
C PRO A 8 -0.06 -19.64 3.57
N SER A 9 1.27 -19.43 3.59
CA SER A 9 2.17 -19.98 2.59
C SER A 9 2.85 -21.26 3.05
N ARG A 10 3.13 -21.35 4.36
CA ARG A 10 3.79 -22.52 4.97
C ARG A 10 3.32 -22.70 6.40
N CYS A 11 3.36 -23.96 6.86
CA CYS A 11 3.20 -24.26 8.27
C CYS A 11 4.46 -23.84 9.05
N TRP A 12 4.31 -23.57 10.33
CA TRP A 12 5.45 -23.26 11.19
C TRP A 12 6.47 -24.41 11.31
N CYS A 13 6.07 -25.64 10.94
CA CYS A 13 6.99 -26.77 10.87
C CYS A 13 7.88 -26.74 9.61
N GLY A 14 7.66 -25.80 8.71
CA GLY A 14 8.43 -25.65 7.47
C GLY A 14 7.84 -26.40 6.27
N LYS A 15 6.80 -27.20 6.47
CA LYS A 15 6.15 -27.94 5.39
C LYS A 15 5.12 -27.10 4.66
N GLY A 16 4.77 -27.50 3.45
CA GLY A 16 3.81 -26.79 2.62
C GLY A 16 2.38 -26.87 3.13
N ILE A 17 1.54 -26.06 2.57
CA ILE A 17 0.12 -25.97 2.88
C ILE A 17 -0.68 -26.55 1.71
N VAL A 18 -1.65 -27.39 2.02
CA VAL A 18 -2.56 -27.98 1.01
C VAL A 18 -3.98 -27.52 1.32
N THR A 19 -4.76 -27.31 0.28
CA THR A 19 -6.17 -26.95 0.40
C THR A 19 -7.02 -28.22 0.33
N TYR A 20 -7.89 -28.39 1.30
CA TYR A 20 -8.83 -29.50 1.37
C TYR A 20 -10.26 -28.99 1.39
N VAL A 21 -11.18 -29.90 1.16
CA VAL A 21 -12.63 -29.61 1.24
C VAL A 21 -13.19 -30.41 2.43
N SER A 22 -13.88 -29.71 3.31
CA SER A 22 -14.52 -30.34 4.47
C SER A 22 -15.71 -31.20 4.03
N LYS A 23 -15.80 -32.39 4.65
CA LYS A 23 -16.93 -33.30 4.43
C LYS A 23 -17.75 -33.51 5.71
N THR A 24 -17.53 -32.64 6.70
CA THR A 24 -18.26 -32.69 7.96
C THR A 24 -19.68 -32.17 7.77
N GLU A 25 -20.61 -32.63 8.59
CA GLU A 25 -21.98 -32.15 8.57
C GLU A 25 -22.10 -30.70 9.01
N GLU A 26 -21.20 -30.28 9.89
CA GLU A 26 -21.17 -28.89 10.41
C GLU A 26 -20.66 -27.89 9.38
N ASN A 27 -19.71 -28.30 8.53
CA ASN A 27 -19.09 -27.44 7.53
C ASN A 27 -18.98 -28.15 6.17
N PRO A 28 -20.11 -28.53 5.54
CA PRO A 28 -20.07 -29.27 4.30
C PRO A 28 -19.49 -28.41 3.17
N TYR A 29 -18.56 -28.99 2.44
CA TYR A 29 -17.91 -28.37 1.27
C TYR A 29 -17.14 -27.09 1.55
N ARG A 30 -16.93 -26.75 2.82
CA ARG A 30 -16.11 -25.60 3.22
C ARG A 30 -14.64 -25.93 3.00
N ARG A 31 -13.90 -25.04 2.37
CA ARG A 31 -12.48 -25.25 2.08
C ARG A 31 -11.59 -24.79 3.23
N PHE A 32 -10.50 -25.50 3.43
CA PHE A 32 -9.54 -25.15 4.48
C PHE A 32 -8.10 -25.42 4.04
N PHE A 33 -7.19 -24.64 4.59
CA PHE A 33 -5.75 -24.85 4.47
C PHE A 33 -5.27 -25.70 5.63
N ARG A 34 -4.41 -26.65 5.32
CA ARG A 34 -3.82 -27.51 6.33
C ARG A 34 -2.40 -27.87 5.93
N CYS A 35 -1.52 -28.02 6.94
CA CYS A 35 -0.17 -28.53 6.71
C CYS A 35 -0.24 -29.91 6.03
N GLU A 36 0.61 -30.14 5.04
CA GLU A 36 0.62 -31.38 4.26
C GLU A 36 0.82 -32.63 5.12
N ILE A 37 1.54 -32.52 6.27
CA ILE A 37 1.76 -33.62 7.19
C ILE A 37 0.79 -33.63 8.38
N GLY A 38 -0.05 -32.61 8.51
CA GLY A 38 -0.98 -32.48 9.63
C GLY A 38 -1.98 -33.61 9.73
N LYS A 39 -2.35 -34.23 8.61
CA LYS A 39 -3.26 -35.35 8.56
C LYS A 39 -2.59 -36.65 9.09
N GLN A 40 -1.29 -36.78 8.85
CA GLN A 40 -0.51 -37.94 9.27
C GLN A 40 -0.05 -37.85 10.73
N ARG A 41 0.18 -36.62 11.21
CA ARG A 41 0.67 -36.31 12.54
C ARG A 41 -0.34 -35.59 13.39
N LYS A 42 -1.48 -36.25 13.63
CA LYS A 42 -2.65 -35.66 14.31
C LYS A 42 -2.38 -35.16 15.72
N LYS A 43 -1.38 -35.75 16.40
CA LYS A 43 -1.01 -35.36 17.77
C LYS A 43 -0.18 -34.07 17.82
N GLU A 44 0.41 -33.67 16.71
CA GLU A 44 1.19 -32.44 16.62
C GLU A 44 0.26 -31.27 16.19
N ASN A 45 0.59 -30.09 16.69
CA ASN A 45 -0.13 -28.89 16.30
C ASN A 45 0.45 -28.33 15.01
N HIS A 46 -0.30 -28.46 13.92
CA HIS A 46 0.07 -27.92 12.62
C HIS A 46 -0.96 -26.89 12.17
N LEU A 47 -0.57 -26.07 11.23
CA LEU A 47 -1.43 -24.99 10.73
C LEU A 47 -2.73 -25.55 10.15
N PHE A 48 -3.83 -24.97 10.58
CA PHE A 48 -5.17 -25.17 10.03
C PHE A 48 -5.86 -23.82 9.95
N LYS A 49 -6.44 -23.51 8.81
CA LYS A 49 -7.20 -22.26 8.64
C LYS A 49 -8.27 -22.44 7.56
N TRP A 50 -9.47 -22.01 7.86
CA TRP A 50 -10.52 -21.95 6.83
C TRP A 50 -10.16 -20.96 5.74
N VAL A 51 -10.44 -21.32 4.47
CA VAL A 51 -10.11 -20.46 3.32
C VAL A 51 -10.88 -19.15 3.38
N ASP A 52 -12.16 -19.19 3.74
CA ASP A 52 -12.98 -17.99 3.87
C ASP A 52 -12.47 -17.06 4.97
N ASP A 53 -12.03 -17.60 6.10
CA ASP A 53 -11.39 -16.80 7.16
C ASP A 53 -10.07 -16.22 6.71
N ALA A 54 -9.28 -16.99 5.97
CA ALA A 54 -8.00 -16.55 5.43
C ALA A 54 -8.19 -15.41 4.42
N LEU A 55 -9.19 -15.52 3.57
CA LEU A 55 -9.51 -14.46 2.60
C LEU A 55 -9.99 -13.20 3.29
N PHE A 56 -10.79 -13.33 4.33
CA PHE A 56 -11.24 -12.18 5.13
C PHE A 56 -10.06 -11.46 5.76
N ASP A 57 -9.14 -12.21 6.40
CA ASP A 57 -7.94 -11.64 6.98
C ASP A 57 -7.07 -10.96 5.93
N GLU A 58 -6.95 -11.58 4.75
CA GLU A 58 -6.17 -11.03 3.65
C GLU A 58 -6.77 -9.71 3.15
N ILE A 59 -8.09 -9.65 3.02
CA ILE A 59 -8.79 -8.42 2.63
C ILE A 59 -8.57 -7.32 3.66
N GLN A 60 -8.66 -7.63 4.95
CA GLN A 60 -8.38 -6.67 6.01
C GLN A 60 -6.93 -6.18 5.94
N ARG A 61 -5.99 -7.10 5.74
CA ARG A 61 -4.57 -6.75 5.63
C ARG A 61 -4.30 -5.82 4.45
N ILE A 62 -4.93 -6.09 3.30
CA ILE A 62 -4.80 -5.26 2.11
C ILE A 62 -5.43 -3.88 2.36
N ASP A 63 -6.58 -3.84 3.00
CA ASP A 63 -7.29 -2.59 3.32
C ASP A 63 -6.44 -1.71 4.25
N GLU A 64 -5.88 -2.28 5.30
CA GLU A 64 -4.97 -1.57 6.21
C GLU A 64 -3.72 -1.06 5.48
N HIS A 65 -3.17 -1.89 4.60
CA HIS A 65 -1.99 -1.53 3.80
C HIS A 65 -2.31 -0.37 2.86
N GLN A 66 -3.47 -0.41 2.19
CA GLN A 66 -3.91 0.67 1.30
C GLN A 66 -4.14 1.96 2.08
N THR A 67 -4.70 1.88 3.27
CA THR A 67 -4.89 3.04 4.14
C THR A 67 -3.55 3.68 4.49
N ARG A 68 -2.56 2.88 4.87
CA ARG A 68 -1.21 3.38 5.17
C ARG A 68 -0.56 4.02 3.95
N ILE A 69 -0.69 3.39 2.77
CA ILE A 69 -0.15 3.94 1.53
C ILE A 69 -0.83 5.27 1.21
N ALA A 70 -2.14 5.35 1.36
CA ALA A 70 -2.90 6.58 1.12
C ALA A 70 -2.43 7.71 2.05
N GLU A 71 -2.18 7.41 3.32
CA GLU A 71 -1.64 8.37 4.28
C GLU A 71 -0.23 8.82 3.90
N GLU A 72 0.63 7.90 3.50
CA GLU A 72 1.99 8.21 3.05
C GLU A 72 1.97 9.08 1.79
N ILE A 73 1.08 8.77 0.84
CA ILE A 73 0.91 9.57 -0.39
C ILE A 73 0.46 10.98 -0.04
N GLU A 74 -0.48 11.12 0.90
CA GLU A 74 -0.98 12.43 1.34
C GLU A 74 0.13 13.23 2.03
N ASP A 75 0.92 12.58 2.88
CA ASP A 75 2.07 13.21 3.53
C ASP A 75 3.12 13.67 2.51
N LEU A 76 3.42 12.83 1.53
CA LEU A 76 4.35 13.16 0.45
C LEU A 76 3.81 14.30 -0.41
N ARG A 77 2.53 14.27 -0.72
CA ARG A 77 1.85 15.32 -1.50
C ARG A 77 1.94 16.66 -0.78
N SER A 78 1.64 16.66 0.52
CA SER A 78 1.72 17.86 1.37
C SER A 78 3.15 18.40 1.42
N SER A 79 4.13 17.50 1.59
CA SER A 79 5.54 17.85 1.63
C SER A 79 6.02 18.42 0.30
N MET A 80 5.65 17.79 -0.82
CA MET A 80 5.97 18.26 -2.16
C MET A 80 5.34 19.61 -2.46
N LYS A 81 4.08 19.79 -2.08
CA LYS A 81 3.37 21.06 -2.26
C LYS A 81 4.08 22.16 -1.52
N LYS A 82 4.48 21.93 -0.28
CA LYS A 82 5.23 22.89 0.53
C LYS A 82 6.57 23.24 -0.13
N THR A 83 7.30 22.24 -0.61
CA THR A 83 8.59 22.43 -1.29
C THR A 83 8.40 23.25 -2.56
N VAL A 84 7.39 22.93 -3.36
CA VAL A 84 7.07 23.66 -4.59
C VAL A 84 6.71 25.11 -4.27
N GLU A 85 5.90 25.35 -3.25
CA GLU A 85 5.53 26.71 -2.82
C GLU A 85 6.76 27.49 -2.38
N GLU A 86 7.67 26.87 -1.62
CA GLU A 86 8.92 27.50 -1.20
C GLU A 86 9.81 27.85 -2.41
N GLU A 87 9.93 26.95 -3.37
CA GLU A 87 10.70 27.17 -4.61
C GLU A 87 10.07 28.28 -5.45
N VAL A 88 8.76 28.26 -5.61
CA VAL A 88 8.04 29.29 -6.35
C VAL A 88 8.23 30.64 -5.68
N MET A 89 8.17 30.72 -4.35
CA MET A 89 8.41 31.97 -3.63
C MET A 89 9.84 32.48 -3.80
N LYS A 90 10.81 31.59 -3.78
CA LYS A 90 12.22 31.95 -4.04
C LYS A 90 12.39 32.52 -5.44
N HIS A 91 11.81 31.86 -6.45
CA HIS A 91 11.88 32.32 -7.82
C HIS A 91 11.09 33.61 -8.01
N LYS A 92 9.93 33.73 -7.37
CA LYS A 92 9.10 34.93 -7.45
C LYS A 92 9.86 36.11 -6.86
N ASN A 93 10.51 35.97 -5.71
CA ASN A 93 11.30 37.04 -5.10
C ASN A 93 12.50 37.42 -5.98
N SER A 94 13.15 36.40 -6.56
CA SER A 94 14.28 36.61 -7.47
C SER A 94 13.81 37.32 -8.75
N ILE A 95 12.67 36.93 -9.30
CA ILE A 95 12.08 37.52 -10.49
C ILE A 95 11.62 38.96 -10.20
N ASP A 96 10.99 39.21 -9.05
CA ASP A 96 10.54 40.55 -8.66
C ASP A 96 11.70 41.52 -8.56
N VAL A 97 12.85 41.09 -8.07
CA VAL A 97 14.06 41.95 -7.96
C VAL A 97 14.77 42.08 -9.28
N GLY A 98 14.80 41.02 -10.12
CA GLY A 98 15.57 41.01 -11.37
C GLY A 98 14.73 41.29 -12.64
N CYS A 99 13.47 40.90 -12.67
CA CYS A 99 12.63 40.94 -13.86
C CYS A 99 11.74 42.17 -13.97
N LEU A 100 11.54 42.95 -12.91
CA LEU A 100 10.79 44.21 -12.99
C LEU A 100 11.43 45.16 -14.00
N GLY A 101 12.75 45.23 -14.02
CA GLY A 101 13.47 46.01 -15.02
C GLY A 101 13.33 45.47 -16.43
N SER A 102 13.36 44.12 -16.58
CA SER A 102 13.26 43.45 -17.88
C SER A 102 11.87 43.62 -18.52
N ILE A 103 10.80 43.44 -17.71
CA ILE A 103 9.43 43.58 -18.16
C ILE A 103 9.15 45.03 -18.57
N LEU A 104 9.58 45.98 -17.77
CA LEU A 104 9.45 47.39 -18.05
C LEU A 104 10.19 47.78 -19.34
N THR A 105 11.37 47.22 -19.55
CA THR A 105 12.17 47.45 -20.76
C THR A 105 11.47 46.91 -22.01
N VAL A 106 10.88 45.70 -21.92
CA VAL A 106 10.13 45.08 -23.01
C VAL A 106 8.88 45.89 -23.32
N LEU A 107 8.15 46.34 -22.31
CA LEU A 107 6.95 47.17 -22.48
C LEU A 107 7.31 48.54 -23.09
N CYS A 108 8.41 49.15 -22.71
CA CYS A 108 8.90 50.39 -23.30
C CYS A 108 9.27 50.23 -24.77
N LEU A 109 9.93 49.11 -25.11
CA LEU A 109 10.28 48.79 -26.50
C LEU A 109 9.04 48.54 -27.36
N TRP A 110 8.03 47.87 -26.79
CA TRP A 110 6.74 47.66 -27.47
C TRP A 110 6.01 49.00 -27.73
N SER A 111 6.03 49.86 -26.73
CA SER A 111 5.41 51.18 -26.81
C SER A 111 6.08 52.07 -27.87
N LYS A 112 7.38 51.91 -28.09
CA LYS A 112 8.13 52.67 -29.09
C LYS A 112 7.96 52.18 -30.53
N ARG A 113 7.47 50.94 -30.71
CA ARG A 113 7.22 50.35 -32.03
C ARG A 113 5.91 50.83 -32.66
N ASP A 114 5.01 51.33 -31.85
CA ASP A 114 3.76 51.88 -32.27
C ASP A 114 3.92 53.42 -32.52
#